data_512127b153af2c48eeeb6b1d97ae02c3
#
_entry.id   512127b153af2c48eeeb6b1d97ae02c3
#
_cell.length_a   1.000
_cell.length_b   1.000
_cell.length_c   1.000
_cell.angle_alpha   90.00
_cell.angle_beta   90.00
_cell.angle_gamma   90.00
#
_symmetry.space_group_name_H-M   'P 1'
#
loop_
_entity.id
_entity.type
_entity.pdbx_description
1 polymer ?
#
loop_
_entity_poly.entity_id
_entity_poly.type
_entity_poly.pdbx_seq_one_letter_code
_entity_poly.pdbx_strand_id
1 'polypeptide(L)'
;MKKVAVLLAFIVFGGLYAQNDFKKSEEQIKRLPHEKIAVGVAGGVLHDGKIVWTCSSGFSDVENQIRFTPTTLTRVASIAKPMTAIAVLQLYEQGLVDLEAPIQDYVSDFPVKEEGTITVRHLLNHSSGIAEYASKKEAHGADNYATLTEAMNVFKNRELLEKPGIEEFYTTYGYVVLGVLIERVSGMSYEAYMQKNIWDKAGMVNTGVEKVDVAYTNKSLLYDRNKNGKIKKVKGSSDLSNRVPGGGLYATVEDLLRFGQAVLDHTLISETSTALMLEEQAVKYDGNPYALGWFLYSQSGERKDVFGHGGSQKGCSAQIMLVPKRKAVVAILSNTSGGWGDVIGASVTLINDAGLYDDNDVVEK
;
A
#
# COMPACT_ATOMS: atom_id res chain seq x y z
N MET A 1 -16.79 54.96 44.46
CA MET A 1 -16.76 53.58 44.09
C MET A 1 -16.21 53.50 42.66
N LYS A 2 -14.90 53.16 42.47
CA LYS A 2 -14.24 53.10 41.20
C LYS A 2 -14.35 51.64 40.70
N LYS A 3 -14.99 51.45 39.53
CA LYS A 3 -15.04 50.12 38.84
C LYS A 3 -13.72 49.92 38.13
N VAL A 4 -12.99 48.89 38.55
CA VAL A 4 -11.80 48.39 37.82
C VAL A 4 -12.29 47.41 36.78
N ALA A 5 -12.11 47.73 35.51
CA ALA A 5 -12.34 46.82 34.40
C ALA A 5 -11.06 45.98 34.20
N VAL A 6 -11.15 44.67 34.44
CA VAL A 6 -10.09 43.72 34.13
C VAL A 6 -10.23 43.34 32.66
N LEU A 7 -9.29 43.79 31.85
CA LEU A 7 -9.16 43.40 30.42
C LEU A 7 -8.43 42.05 30.37
N LEU A 8 -9.14 40.96 30.12
CA LEU A 8 -8.54 39.67 29.84
C LEU A 8 -8.06 39.66 28.37
N ALA A 9 -6.76 39.83 28.21
CA ALA A 9 -6.13 39.61 26.90
C ALA A 9 -6.04 38.09 26.62
N PHE A 10 -6.86 37.59 25.72
CA PHE A 10 -6.68 36.27 25.14
C PHE A 10 -5.47 36.33 24.19
N ILE A 11 -4.32 35.82 24.63
CA ILE A 11 -3.19 35.57 23.77
C ILE A 11 -3.53 34.27 23.01
N VAL A 12 -4.02 34.42 21.76
CA VAL A 12 -4.12 33.35 20.80
C VAL A 12 -2.70 33.05 20.36
N PHE A 13 -2.09 32.02 20.92
CA PHE A 13 -0.91 31.37 20.32
C PHE A 13 -1.36 30.69 19.02
N GLY A 14 -1.52 31.45 17.96
CA GLY A 14 -1.53 30.97 16.63
C GLY A 14 -0.10 30.51 16.32
N GLY A 15 0.17 29.21 16.42
CA GLY A 15 1.39 28.64 15.87
C GLY A 15 1.44 29.04 14.40
N LEU A 16 2.43 29.83 14.02
CA LEU A 16 2.82 30.05 12.63
C LEU A 16 3.34 28.71 12.10
N TYR A 17 2.41 27.86 11.63
CA TYR A 17 2.81 26.85 10.67
C TYR A 17 3.29 27.62 9.44
N ALA A 18 4.57 27.52 9.13
CA ALA A 18 5.07 27.96 7.84
C ALA A 18 4.12 27.34 6.81
N GLN A 19 3.53 28.18 5.98
CA GLN A 19 2.65 27.74 4.90
C GLN A 19 3.55 26.96 3.95
N ASN A 20 3.51 25.63 4.04
CA ASN A 20 4.35 24.76 3.23
C ASN A 20 4.07 25.07 1.77
N ASP A 21 5.09 25.44 1.03
CA ASP A 21 4.98 25.75 -0.40
C ASP A 21 5.10 24.43 -1.19
N PHE A 22 3.95 23.82 -1.49
CA PHE A 22 3.87 22.59 -2.30
C PHE A 22 4.09 22.82 -3.80
N LYS A 23 4.73 23.92 -4.19
CA LYS A 23 4.90 24.30 -5.59
C LYS A 23 5.65 23.26 -6.42
N LYS A 24 6.76 22.72 -5.90
CA LYS A 24 7.52 21.67 -6.59
C LYS A 24 6.72 20.39 -6.70
N SER A 25 5.98 20.01 -5.65
CA SER A 25 5.08 18.87 -5.66
C SER A 25 3.98 19.02 -6.72
N GLU A 26 3.37 20.20 -6.81
CA GLU A 26 2.37 20.49 -7.82
C GLU A 26 2.95 20.41 -9.23
N GLU A 27 4.16 20.97 -9.43
CA GLU A 27 4.90 20.87 -10.70
C GLU A 27 5.18 19.40 -11.07
N GLN A 28 5.61 18.57 -10.10
CA GLN A 28 5.85 17.14 -10.33
C GLN A 28 4.55 16.40 -10.71
N ILE A 29 3.46 16.61 -9.99
CA ILE A 29 2.17 16.00 -10.33
C ILE A 29 1.70 16.39 -11.72
N LYS A 30 1.83 17.68 -12.10
CA LYS A 30 1.45 18.18 -13.44
C LYS A 30 2.40 17.68 -14.53
N ARG A 31 3.68 17.49 -14.23
CA ARG A 31 4.70 17.00 -15.16
C ARG A 31 4.38 15.59 -15.67
N LEU A 32 3.89 14.69 -14.81
CA LEU A 32 3.68 13.28 -15.16
C LEU A 32 2.77 13.09 -16.39
N PRO A 33 1.57 13.71 -16.49
CA PRO A 33 0.79 13.66 -17.73
C PRO A 33 1.38 14.48 -18.87
N HIS A 34 1.99 15.64 -18.59
CA HIS A 34 2.57 16.50 -19.61
C HIS A 34 3.69 15.80 -20.39
N GLU A 35 4.57 15.06 -19.70
CA GLU A 35 5.67 14.29 -20.29
C GLU A 35 5.24 12.87 -20.74
N LYS A 36 3.94 12.58 -20.74
CA LYS A 36 3.39 11.26 -21.11
C LYS A 36 3.98 10.11 -20.29
N ILE A 37 4.19 10.34 -19.01
CA ILE A 37 4.57 9.32 -18.04
C ILE A 37 3.32 8.63 -17.50
N ALA A 38 2.28 9.41 -17.24
CA ALA A 38 0.97 8.96 -16.80
C ALA A 38 -0.15 9.55 -17.64
N VAL A 39 -1.35 8.98 -17.61
CA VAL A 39 -2.57 9.58 -18.17
C VAL A 39 -3.29 10.39 -17.11
N GLY A 40 -3.44 9.85 -15.93
CA GLY A 40 -4.01 10.51 -14.77
C GLY A 40 -3.23 10.19 -13.53
N VAL A 41 -3.09 11.17 -12.65
CA VAL A 41 -2.38 11.05 -11.39
C VAL A 41 -2.97 11.99 -10.34
N ALA A 42 -3.00 11.55 -9.11
CA ALA A 42 -3.27 12.42 -7.96
C ALA A 42 -2.30 12.08 -6.82
N GLY A 43 -1.97 13.08 -6.04
CA GLY A 43 -1.18 12.95 -4.82
C GLY A 43 -1.79 13.73 -3.67
N GLY A 44 -1.42 13.37 -2.45
CA GLY A 44 -1.86 14.06 -1.25
C GLY A 44 -0.93 13.87 -0.07
N VAL A 45 -1.06 14.79 0.89
CA VAL A 45 -0.36 14.79 2.16
C VAL A 45 -1.38 14.90 3.29
N LEU A 46 -1.27 14.00 4.26
CA LEU A 46 -1.96 14.08 5.54
C LEU A 46 -0.92 14.36 6.63
N HIS A 47 -1.21 15.30 7.52
CA HIS A 47 -0.36 15.68 8.64
C HIS A 47 -1.22 15.98 9.87
N ASP A 48 -0.84 15.44 11.02
CA ASP A 48 -1.59 15.57 12.28
C ASP A 48 -3.10 15.31 12.12
N GLY A 49 -3.46 14.20 11.45
CA GLY A 49 -4.85 13.77 11.27
C GLY A 49 -5.65 14.56 10.23
N LYS A 50 -5.04 15.50 9.50
CA LYS A 50 -5.72 16.33 8.49
C LYS A 50 -5.07 16.20 7.14
N ILE A 51 -5.88 16.08 6.09
CA ILE A 51 -5.38 16.22 4.71
C ILE A 51 -5.07 17.71 4.52
N VAL A 52 -3.78 18.03 4.43
CA VAL A 52 -3.29 19.42 4.34
C VAL A 52 -3.06 19.85 2.89
N TRP A 53 -2.92 18.90 1.97
CA TRP A 53 -2.73 19.18 0.57
C TRP A 53 -3.17 18.01 -0.32
N THR A 54 -3.74 18.32 -1.46
CA THR A 54 -3.97 17.38 -2.57
C THR A 54 -3.80 18.08 -3.90
N CYS A 55 -3.32 17.35 -4.89
CA CYS A 55 -3.24 17.81 -6.28
C CYS A 55 -3.51 16.66 -7.23
N SER A 56 -4.04 16.96 -8.39
CA SER A 56 -4.25 16.00 -9.46
C SER A 56 -4.03 16.59 -10.83
N SER A 57 -3.72 15.74 -11.81
CA SER A 57 -3.50 16.14 -13.19
C SER A 57 -3.88 15.02 -14.15
N GLY A 58 -4.28 15.39 -15.36
CA GLY A 58 -4.65 14.46 -16.41
C GLY A 58 -6.09 13.92 -16.30
N PHE A 59 -6.30 12.70 -16.79
CA PHE A 59 -7.62 12.15 -17.02
C PHE A 59 -7.79 10.76 -16.42
N SER A 60 -8.94 10.50 -15.83
CA SER A 60 -9.40 9.15 -15.48
C SER A 60 -9.95 8.42 -16.71
N ASP A 61 -10.52 9.16 -17.66
CA ASP A 61 -10.96 8.70 -18.96
C ASP A 61 -10.64 9.76 -20.03
N VAL A 62 -9.70 9.45 -20.93
CA VAL A 62 -9.29 10.37 -22.01
C VAL A 62 -10.39 10.53 -23.06
N GLU A 63 -11.08 9.44 -23.40
CA GLU A 63 -12.08 9.45 -24.48
C GLU A 63 -13.28 10.34 -24.09
N ASN A 64 -13.72 10.27 -22.84
CA ASN A 64 -14.82 11.05 -22.31
C ASN A 64 -14.38 12.35 -21.60
N GLN A 65 -13.11 12.71 -21.65
CA GLN A 65 -12.53 13.92 -21.04
C GLN A 65 -12.80 14.04 -19.52
N ILE A 66 -12.93 12.89 -18.81
CA ILE A 66 -13.18 12.87 -17.36
C ILE A 66 -11.83 13.09 -16.65
N ARG A 67 -11.77 14.12 -15.79
CA ARG A 67 -10.55 14.46 -15.04
C ARG A 67 -10.23 13.40 -13.99
N PHE A 68 -8.94 13.17 -13.76
CA PHE A 68 -8.46 12.42 -12.59
C PHE A 68 -8.48 13.35 -11.37
N THR A 69 -8.97 12.86 -10.24
CA THR A 69 -9.11 13.62 -8.98
C THR A 69 -8.57 12.81 -7.80
N PRO A 70 -8.32 13.41 -6.63
CA PRO A 70 -7.92 12.67 -5.42
C PRO A 70 -8.95 11.64 -4.95
N THR A 71 -10.21 11.76 -5.38
CA THR A 71 -11.32 10.84 -5.08
C THR A 71 -11.60 9.85 -6.22
N THR A 72 -10.81 9.85 -7.29
CA THR A 72 -10.94 8.87 -8.37
C THR A 72 -10.54 7.48 -7.87
N LEU A 73 -11.43 6.49 -8.04
CA LEU A 73 -11.13 5.10 -7.74
C LEU A 73 -10.11 4.56 -8.74
N THR A 74 -9.01 4.00 -8.23
CA THR A 74 -8.02 3.32 -9.07
C THR A 74 -7.36 2.17 -8.33
N ARG A 75 -6.69 1.30 -9.07
CA ARG A 75 -5.94 0.18 -8.49
C ARG A 75 -4.86 0.70 -7.56
N VAL A 76 -4.63 -0.03 -6.46
CA VAL A 76 -3.53 0.26 -5.53
C VAL A 76 -2.38 -0.73 -5.66
N ALA A 77 -2.58 -1.79 -6.43
CA ALA A 77 -1.60 -2.88 -6.61
C ALA A 77 -1.06 -3.39 -5.26
N SER A 78 0.25 -3.52 -5.12
CA SER A 78 0.89 -4.11 -3.94
C SER A 78 0.71 -3.33 -2.63
N ILE A 79 0.13 -2.13 -2.65
CA ILE A 79 -0.29 -1.45 -1.40
C ILE A 79 -1.40 -2.25 -0.68
N ALA A 80 -2.01 -3.25 -1.31
CA ALA A 80 -2.88 -4.22 -0.66
C ALA A 80 -2.12 -5.06 0.41
N LYS A 81 -0.82 -5.31 0.23
CA LYS A 81 -0.03 -6.15 1.14
C LYS A 81 0.06 -5.59 2.57
N PRO A 82 0.39 -4.31 2.78
CA PRO A 82 0.31 -3.70 4.10
C PRO A 82 -1.04 -3.91 4.81
N MET A 83 -2.14 -3.75 4.08
CA MET A 83 -3.48 -3.93 4.64
C MET A 83 -3.72 -5.38 5.08
N THR A 84 -3.29 -6.35 4.25
CA THR A 84 -3.36 -7.78 4.57
C THR A 84 -2.46 -8.16 5.75
N ALA A 85 -1.25 -7.59 5.81
CA ALA A 85 -0.33 -7.83 6.93
C ALA A 85 -0.93 -7.35 8.27
N ILE A 86 -1.54 -6.18 8.29
CA ILE A 86 -2.24 -5.66 9.47
C ILE A 86 -3.39 -6.59 9.87
N ALA A 87 -4.16 -7.12 8.92
CA ALA A 87 -5.23 -8.09 9.22
C ALA A 87 -4.69 -9.37 9.88
N VAL A 88 -3.55 -9.89 9.43
CA VAL A 88 -2.87 -11.03 10.08
C VAL A 88 -2.39 -10.65 11.49
N LEU A 89 -1.82 -9.47 11.66
CA LEU A 89 -1.35 -8.98 12.98
C LEU A 89 -2.52 -8.74 13.95
N GLN A 90 -3.70 -8.36 13.48
CA GLN A 90 -4.90 -8.32 14.33
C GLN A 90 -5.30 -9.71 14.85
N LEU A 91 -5.18 -10.75 14.03
CA LEU A 91 -5.43 -12.13 14.47
C LEU A 91 -4.32 -12.63 15.41
N TYR A 92 -3.07 -12.20 15.20
CA TYR A 92 -1.97 -12.44 16.13
C TYR A 92 -2.22 -11.79 17.49
N GLU A 93 -2.64 -10.53 17.57
CA GLU A 93 -2.99 -9.85 18.83
C GLU A 93 -4.12 -10.55 19.60
N GLN A 94 -5.04 -11.20 18.89
CA GLN A 94 -6.12 -11.98 19.48
C GLN A 94 -5.66 -13.38 19.95
N GLY A 95 -4.39 -13.75 19.73
CA GLY A 95 -3.86 -15.07 20.05
C GLY A 95 -4.40 -16.19 19.15
N LEU A 96 -5.00 -15.82 18.00
CA LEU A 96 -5.57 -16.76 17.03
C LEU A 96 -4.54 -17.22 15.99
N VAL A 97 -3.46 -16.46 15.81
CA VAL A 97 -2.36 -16.74 14.90
C VAL A 97 -1.04 -16.58 15.64
N ASP A 98 -0.14 -17.55 15.49
CA ASP A 98 1.27 -17.46 15.86
C ASP A 98 2.10 -17.23 14.59
N LEU A 99 2.95 -16.22 14.58
CA LEU A 99 3.77 -15.87 13.42
C LEU A 99 4.82 -16.95 13.11
N GLU A 100 5.24 -17.70 14.10
CA GLU A 100 6.25 -18.76 13.95
C GLU A 100 5.63 -20.13 13.66
N ALA A 101 4.31 -20.27 13.76
CA ALA A 101 3.63 -21.53 13.47
C ALA A 101 3.71 -21.88 11.97
N PRO A 102 3.78 -23.18 11.63
CA PRO A 102 3.65 -23.66 10.27
C PRO A 102 2.34 -23.19 9.63
N ILE A 103 2.38 -22.77 8.38
CA ILE A 103 1.17 -22.34 7.68
C ILE A 103 0.08 -23.41 7.62
N GLN A 104 0.45 -24.69 7.68
CA GLN A 104 -0.46 -25.82 7.67
C GLN A 104 -1.38 -25.86 8.91
N ASP A 105 -0.99 -25.25 10.01
CA ASP A 105 -1.83 -25.16 11.21
C ASP A 105 -3.10 -24.34 10.95
N TYR A 106 -3.06 -23.42 9.97
CA TYR A 106 -4.17 -22.55 9.57
C TYR A 106 -4.74 -22.92 8.20
N VAL A 107 -3.88 -23.39 7.29
CA VAL A 107 -4.21 -23.71 5.89
C VAL A 107 -3.81 -25.16 5.63
N SER A 108 -4.58 -26.11 6.17
CA SER A 108 -4.25 -27.54 6.21
C SER A 108 -4.13 -28.21 4.84
N ASP A 109 -4.70 -27.63 3.78
CA ASP A 109 -4.58 -28.09 2.39
C ASP A 109 -3.42 -27.40 1.62
N PHE A 110 -2.62 -26.56 2.28
CA PHE A 110 -1.34 -26.11 1.74
C PHE A 110 -0.29 -27.20 1.99
N PRO A 111 0.38 -27.74 0.96
CA PRO A 111 1.25 -28.90 1.11
C PRO A 111 2.50 -28.56 1.94
N VAL A 112 2.95 -29.56 2.71
CA VAL A 112 4.29 -29.52 3.31
C VAL A 112 5.32 -29.52 2.19
N LYS A 113 6.34 -28.68 2.32
CA LYS A 113 7.39 -28.53 1.31
C LYS A 113 8.65 -29.30 1.73
N GLU A 114 9.29 -29.95 0.75
CA GLU A 114 10.53 -30.71 1.00
C GLU A 114 11.68 -29.77 1.41
N GLU A 115 11.68 -28.53 0.92
CA GLU A 115 12.70 -27.52 1.16
C GLU A 115 12.65 -26.96 2.59
N GLY A 116 11.51 -27.11 3.30
CA GLY A 116 11.35 -26.68 4.69
C GLY A 116 9.96 -26.20 5.07
N THR A 117 9.82 -25.83 6.33
CA THR A 117 8.56 -25.35 6.90
C THR A 117 8.36 -23.86 6.60
N ILE A 118 7.25 -23.55 5.96
CA ILE A 118 6.82 -22.16 5.76
C ILE A 118 6.03 -21.72 6.99
N THR A 119 6.46 -20.63 7.65
CA THR A 119 5.72 -20.00 8.75
C THR A 119 4.90 -18.80 8.24
N VAL A 120 3.98 -18.29 9.10
CA VAL A 120 3.22 -17.08 8.81
C VAL A 120 4.17 -15.89 8.60
N ARG A 121 5.23 -15.78 9.42
CA ARG A 121 6.28 -14.74 9.28
C ARG A 121 6.96 -14.79 7.91
N HIS A 122 7.31 -15.98 7.43
CA HIS A 122 7.95 -16.15 6.12
C HIS A 122 7.06 -15.64 4.96
N LEU A 123 5.74 -15.75 5.09
CA LEU A 123 4.80 -15.20 4.10
C LEU A 123 4.73 -13.67 4.17
N LEU A 124 4.71 -13.11 5.39
CA LEU A 124 4.62 -11.66 5.62
C LEU A 124 5.85 -10.91 5.12
N ASN A 125 7.05 -11.48 5.30
CA ASN A 125 8.34 -10.85 4.95
C ASN A 125 8.96 -11.36 3.63
N HIS A 126 8.18 -12.08 2.81
CA HIS A 126 8.62 -12.61 1.52
C HIS A 126 9.78 -13.62 1.55
N SER A 127 10.04 -14.26 2.69
CA SER A 127 11.09 -15.29 2.81
C SER A 127 10.55 -16.73 2.73
N SER A 128 9.34 -16.91 2.20
CA SER A 128 8.71 -18.24 2.08
C SER A 128 9.29 -19.13 0.98
N GLY A 129 10.02 -18.56 0.03
CA GLY A 129 10.50 -19.26 -1.17
C GLY A 129 9.40 -19.55 -2.20
N ILE A 130 8.15 -19.15 -1.98
CA ILE A 130 7.06 -19.32 -2.95
C ILE A 130 7.34 -18.49 -4.21
N ALA A 131 7.37 -19.15 -5.36
CA ALA A 131 7.59 -18.50 -6.65
C ALA A 131 6.44 -17.55 -7.03
N GLU A 132 6.78 -16.45 -7.72
CA GLU A 132 5.82 -15.53 -8.33
C GLU A 132 5.17 -16.18 -9.59
N TYR A 133 4.48 -15.41 -10.40
CA TYR A 133 3.76 -15.88 -11.59
C TYR A 133 4.65 -16.65 -12.56
N ALA A 134 4.23 -17.87 -12.93
CA ALA A 134 4.95 -18.70 -13.91
C ALA A 134 4.77 -18.23 -15.36
N SER A 135 3.79 -17.36 -15.63
CA SER A 135 3.49 -16.91 -16.99
C SER A 135 2.92 -15.49 -17.02
N LYS A 136 3.02 -14.86 -18.20
CA LYS A 136 2.32 -13.59 -18.47
C LYS A 136 0.79 -13.73 -18.34
N LYS A 137 0.23 -14.90 -18.61
CA LYS A 137 -1.19 -15.17 -18.45
C LYS A 137 -1.60 -15.03 -16.99
N GLU A 138 -0.87 -15.65 -16.08
CA GLU A 138 -1.08 -15.50 -14.63
C GLU A 138 -0.88 -14.05 -14.18
N ALA A 139 0.23 -13.42 -14.61
CA ALA A 139 0.56 -12.05 -14.23
C ALA A 139 -0.47 -11.01 -14.74
N HIS A 140 -1.21 -11.32 -15.80
CA HIS A 140 -2.18 -10.39 -16.39
C HIS A 140 -3.64 -10.69 -16.00
N GLY A 141 -3.89 -11.70 -15.16
CA GLY A 141 -5.24 -12.03 -14.69
C GLY A 141 -6.15 -12.46 -15.86
N ALA A 142 -5.77 -13.56 -16.54
CA ALA A 142 -6.55 -14.07 -17.67
C ALA A 142 -7.66 -15.03 -17.24
N ASP A 143 -7.57 -15.61 -16.05
CA ASP A 143 -8.54 -16.53 -15.47
C ASP A 143 -9.24 -15.89 -14.26
N ASN A 144 -10.51 -16.25 -14.03
CA ASN A 144 -11.29 -15.83 -12.88
C ASN A 144 -11.33 -16.96 -11.84
N TYR A 145 -11.16 -16.61 -10.58
CA TYR A 145 -11.21 -17.51 -9.44
C TYR A 145 -12.31 -17.05 -8.46
N ALA A 146 -13.24 -17.95 -8.15
CA ALA A 146 -14.37 -17.61 -7.28
C ALA A 146 -13.94 -17.46 -5.81
N THR A 147 -12.86 -18.12 -5.40
CA THR A 147 -12.35 -18.11 -4.03
C THR A 147 -10.83 -17.96 -3.96
N LEU A 148 -10.31 -17.47 -2.83
CA LEU A 148 -8.87 -17.44 -2.60
C LEU A 148 -8.24 -18.83 -2.56
N THR A 149 -8.98 -19.85 -2.14
CA THR A 149 -8.55 -21.25 -2.18
C THR A 149 -8.34 -21.73 -3.62
N GLU A 150 -9.24 -21.39 -4.55
CA GLU A 150 -9.05 -21.69 -5.98
C GLU A 150 -7.82 -20.96 -6.54
N ALA A 151 -7.63 -19.69 -6.20
CA ALA A 151 -6.44 -18.93 -6.59
C ALA A 151 -5.15 -19.58 -6.03
N MET A 152 -5.15 -20.03 -4.78
CA MET A 152 -4.03 -20.74 -4.15
C MET A 152 -3.72 -22.07 -4.86
N ASN A 153 -4.71 -22.79 -5.36
CA ASN A 153 -4.51 -24.06 -6.08
C ASN A 153 -3.66 -23.92 -7.35
N VAL A 154 -3.54 -22.71 -7.91
CA VAL A 154 -2.70 -22.45 -9.10
C VAL A 154 -1.21 -22.71 -8.82
N PHE A 155 -0.75 -22.43 -7.60
CA PHE A 155 0.68 -22.42 -7.30
C PHE A 155 1.08 -23.28 -6.10
N LYS A 156 0.16 -23.68 -5.22
CA LYS A 156 0.49 -24.34 -3.94
C LYS A 156 1.35 -25.61 -4.08
N ASN A 157 1.28 -26.31 -5.22
CA ASN A 157 2.05 -27.53 -5.46
C ASN A 157 3.40 -27.29 -6.16
N ARG A 158 3.77 -26.03 -6.48
CA ARG A 158 5.08 -25.72 -7.08
C ARG A 158 6.18 -25.89 -6.03
N GLU A 159 7.37 -26.26 -6.49
CA GLU A 159 8.59 -26.25 -5.69
C GLU A 159 8.91 -24.83 -5.22
N LEU A 160 9.59 -24.72 -4.11
CA LEU A 160 10.08 -23.43 -3.61
C LEU A 160 11.35 -23.02 -4.38
N LEU A 161 11.59 -21.73 -4.47
CA LEU A 161 12.81 -21.17 -5.07
C LEU A 161 14.01 -21.31 -4.15
N GLU A 162 13.78 -21.31 -2.83
CA GLU A 162 14.80 -21.40 -1.79
C GLU A 162 14.14 -21.90 -0.49
N LYS A 163 14.96 -22.35 0.46
CA LYS A 163 14.51 -22.71 1.81
C LYS A 163 13.87 -21.52 2.52
N PRO A 164 12.71 -21.73 3.18
CA PRO A 164 12.06 -20.65 3.93
C PRO A 164 12.99 -20.01 4.98
N GLY A 165 12.94 -18.69 5.10
CA GLY A 165 13.66 -17.90 6.09
C GLY A 165 15.09 -17.51 5.70
N ILE A 166 15.59 -17.88 4.53
CA ILE A 166 17.00 -17.60 4.13
C ILE A 166 17.11 -16.28 3.37
N GLU A 167 16.32 -16.11 2.31
CA GLU A 167 16.44 -14.98 1.38
C GLU A 167 15.06 -14.43 1.02
N GLU A 168 14.95 -13.14 0.75
CA GLU A 168 13.74 -12.52 0.27
C GLU A 168 13.48 -12.88 -1.20
N PHE A 169 12.33 -13.50 -1.46
CA PHE A 169 11.76 -13.68 -2.78
C PHE A 169 10.38 -13.03 -2.80
N TYR A 170 10.34 -11.78 -3.22
CA TYR A 170 9.08 -11.03 -3.27
C TYR A 170 8.02 -11.78 -4.08
N THR A 171 6.90 -12.11 -3.44
CA THR A 171 5.83 -12.87 -4.08
C THR A 171 4.44 -12.35 -3.69
N THR A 172 3.59 -12.17 -4.69
CA THR A 172 2.18 -11.86 -4.47
C THR A 172 1.40 -13.09 -4.02
N TYR A 173 1.83 -14.28 -4.45
CA TYR A 173 1.18 -15.53 -4.09
C TYR A 173 1.31 -15.89 -2.60
N GLY A 174 2.40 -15.51 -1.94
CA GLY A 174 2.50 -15.65 -0.48
C GLY A 174 1.38 -14.91 0.26
N TYR A 175 0.97 -13.75 -0.25
CA TYR A 175 -0.14 -12.98 0.31
C TYR A 175 -1.53 -13.57 -0.01
N VAL A 176 -1.66 -14.36 -1.08
CA VAL A 176 -2.89 -15.16 -1.31
C VAL A 176 -3.05 -16.20 -0.20
N VAL A 177 -1.96 -16.86 0.21
CA VAL A 177 -1.99 -17.82 1.34
C VAL A 177 -2.38 -17.12 2.63
N LEU A 178 -1.85 -15.91 2.90
CA LEU A 178 -2.26 -15.10 4.06
C LEU A 178 -3.76 -14.72 3.99
N GLY A 179 -4.28 -14.44 2.82
CA GLY A 179 -5.73 -14.21 2.62
C GLY A 179 -6.56 -15.43 2.98
N VAL A 180 -6.15 -16.63 2.55
CA VAL A 180 -6.80 -17.89 2.93
C VAL A 180 -6.72 -18.13 4.44
N LEU A 181 -5.58 -17.84 5.08
CA LEU A 181 -5.42 -17.89 6.53
C LEU A 181 -6.44 -16.98 7.23
N ILE A 182 -6.55 -15.71 6.77
CA ILE A 182 -7.52 -14.76 7.35
C ILE A 182 -8.94 -15.33 7.27
N GLU A 183 -9.35 -15.88 6.13
CA GLU A 183 -10.69 -16.46 5.97
C GLU A 183 -10.93 -17.62 6.94
N ARG A 184 -9.97 -18.52 7.06
CA ARG A 184 -10.12 -19.73 7.88
C ARG A 184 -10.11 -19.46 9.38
N VAL A 185 -9.22 -18.56 9.81
CA VAL A 185 -9.09 -18.23 11.24
C VAL A 185 -10.25 -17.35 11.70
N SER A 186 -10.68 -16.39 10.88
CA SER A 186 -11.76 -15.47 11.25
C SER A 186 -13.17 -16.01 10.99
N GLY A 187 -13.32 -17.02 10.12
CA GLY A 187 -14.63 -17.49 9.64
C GLY A 187 -15.35 -16.50 8.73
N MET A 188 -14.69 -15.42 8.29
CA MET A 188 -15.23 -14.39 7.39
C MET A 188 -14.59 -14.51 6.00
N SER A 189 -15.26 -14.06 4.94
CA SER A 189 -14.55 -13.84 3.68
C SER A 189 -13.49 -12.75 3.84
N TYR A 190 -12.41 -12.82 3.05
CA TYR A 190 -11.34 -11.81 3.08
C TYR A 190 -11.91 -10.38 2.94
N GLU A 191 -12.79 -10.16 1.95
CA GLU A 191 -13.41 -8.86 1.72
C GLU A 191 -14.20 -8.37 2.95
N ALA A 192 -15.03 -9.25 3.55
CA ALA A 192 -15.81 -8.90 4.74
C ALA A 192 -14.92 -8.60 5.97
N TYR A 193 -13.83 -9.35 6.14
CA TYR A 193 -12.86 -9.08 7.21
C TYR A 193 -12.19 -7.73 7.02
N MET A 194 -11.70 -7.45 5.80
CA MET A 194 -11.04 -6.20 5.46
C MET A 194 -11.98 -5.00 5.62
N GLN A 195 -13.23 -5.13 5.16
CA GLN A 195 -14.23 -4.07 5.32
C GLN A 195 -14.42 -3.72 6.79
N LYS A 196 -14.75 -4.71 7.62
CA LYS A 196 -15.08 -4.50 9.03
C LYS A 196 -13.89 -4.06 9.89
N ASN A 197 -12.71 -4.67 9.67
CA ASN A 197 -11.59 -4.57 10.61
C ASN A 197 -10.50 -3.61 10.14
N ILE A 198 -10.45 -3.27 8.85
CA ILE A 198 -9.45 -2.36 8.29
C ILE A 198 -10.13 -1.11 7.70
N TRP A 199 -10.95 -1.26 6.67
CA TRP A 199 -11.44 -0.11 5.90
C TRP A 199 -12.42 0.76 6.70
N ASP A 200 -13.41 0.18 7.38
CA ASP A 200 -14.35 0.93 8.22
C ASP A 200 -13.63 1.64 9.38
N LYS A 201 -12.68 0.93 10.03
CA LYS A 201 -11.91 1.50 11.15
C LYS A 201 -10.98 2.64 10.72
N ALA A 202 -10.40 2.54 9.53
CA ALA A 202 -9.56 3.60 8.98
C ALA A 202 -10.35 4.72 8.29
N GLY A 203 -11.67 4.59 8.14
CA GLY A 203 -12.51 5.54 7.40
C GLY A 203 -12.29 5.53 5.89
N MET A 204 -11.91 4.38 5.32
CA MET A 204 -11.65 4.17 3.89
C MET A 204 -12.95 3.82 3.15
N VAL A 205 -13.80 4.81 2.95
CA VAL A 205 -15.16 4.61 2.42
C VAL A 205 -15.24 4.29 0.92
N ASN A 206 -14.13 4.45 0.20
CA ASN A 206 -14.03 4.23 -1.25
C ASN A 206 -12.99 3.15 -1.60
N THR A 207 -12.81 2.18 -0.72
CA THR A 207 -11.85 1.08 -0.91
C THR A 207 -12.58 -0.25 -0.98
N GLY A 208 -12.09 -1.17 -1.80
CA GLY A 208 -12.69 -2.49 -1.93
C GLY A 208 -11.91 -3.44 -2.84
N VAL A 209 -12.44 -4.66 -2.97
CA VAL A 209 -11.94 -5.67 -3.91
C VAL A 209 -12.40 -5.32 -5.32
N GLU A 210 -11.47 -5.28 -6.27
CA GLU A 210 -11.80 -5.04 -7.68
C GLU A 210 -12.44 -6.29 -8.31
N LYS A 211 -13.65 -6.14 -8.82
CA LYS A 211 -14.41 -7.18 -9.53
C LYS A 211 -14.65 -6.75 -10.97
N VAL A 212 -14.54 -7.67 -11.91
CA VAL A 212 -14.64 -7.37 -13.36
C VAL A 212 -16.07 -7.18 -13.84
N ASP A 213 -17.02 -7.73 -13.12
CA ASP A 213 -18.48 -7.73 -13.42
C ASP A 213 -19.26 -6.62 -12.70
N VAL A 214 -18.55 -5.77 -11.93
CA VAL A 214 -19.14 -4.64 -11.21
C VAL A 214 -18.89 -3.34 -11.97
N ALA A 215 -19.95 -2.58 -12.20
CA ALA A 215 -19.87 -1.21 -12.68
C ALA A 215 -19.59 -0.25 -11.52
N TYR A 216 -18.43 0.40 -11.57
CA TYR A 216 -18.03 1.39 -10.56
C TYR A 216 -18.32 2.80 -11.04
N THR A 217 -18.90 3.61 -10.18
CA THR A 217 -18.94 5.07 -10.38
C THR A 217 -17.56 5.66 -10.06
N ASN A 218 -17.11 6.63 -10.85
CA ASN A 218 -15.83 7.36 -10.64
C ASN A 218 -14.56 6.48 -10.64
N LYS A 219 -14.58 5.30 -11.27
CA LYS A 219 -13.39 4.48 -11.44
C LYS A 219 -12.65 4.84 -12.73
N SER A 220 -11.33 5.01 -12.62
CA SER A 220 -10.50 5.31 -13.78
C SER A 220 -10.42 4.15 -14.77
N LEU A 221 -10.32 4.48 -16.05
CA LEU A 221 -9.82 3.53 -17.05
C LEU A 221 -8.34 3.27 -16.82
N LEU A 222 -7.89 2.12 -17.32
CA LEU A 222 -6.53 1.64 -17.14
C LEU A 222 -5.69 1.92 -18.39
N TYR A 223 -4.47 2.41 -18.19
CA TYR A 223 -3.53 2.71 -19.26
C TYR A 223 -2.19 2.01 -19.00
N ASP A 224 -1.50 1.66 -20.09
CA ASP A 224 -0.22 0.98 -20.03
C ASP A 224 0.82 1.74 -20.86
N ARG A 225 1.94 2.12 -20.23
CA ARG A 225 3.09 2.76 -20.86
C ARG A 225 4.16 1.71 -21.13
N ASN A 226 4.45 1.49 -22.39
CA ASN A 226 5.50 0.54 -22.79
C ASN A 226 6.91 1.10 -22.61
N LYS A 227 7.93 0.27 -22.79
CA LYS A 227 9.35 0.66 -22.67
C LYS A 227 9.76 1.82 -23.58
N ASN A 228 9.05 2.04 -24.70
CA ASN A 228 9.31 3.14 -25.65
C ASN A 228 8.51 4.42 -25.29
N GLY A 229 7.91 4.48 -24.11
CA GLY A 229 7.13 5.64 -23.65
C GLY A 229 5.73 5.76 -24.26
N LYS A 230 5.30 4.85 -25.13
CA LYS A 230 3.97 4.91 -25.75
C LYS A 230 2.90 4.40 -24.77
N ILE A 231 1.91 5.25 -24.51
CA ILE A 231 0.76 4.92 -23.66
C ILE A 231 -0.40 4.41 -24.53
N LYS A 232 -1.07 3.37 -24.03
CA LYS A 232 -2.29 2.82 -24.62
C LYS A 232 -3.31 2.50 -23.52
N LYS A 233 -4.58 2.68 -23.83
CA LYS A 233 -5.68 2.14 -23.02
C LYS A 233 -5.56 0.62 -22.96
N VAL A 234 -5.68 0.06 -21.77
CA VAL A 234 -5.71 -1.39 -21.56
C VAL A 234 -6.98 -1.95 -22.18
N LYS A 235 -6.84 -2.94 -23.06
CA LYS A 235 -7.97 -3.61 -23.69
C LYS A 235 -8.38 -4.84 -22.90
N GLY A 236 -9.67 -5.07 -22.78
CA GLY A 236 -10.26 -6.22 -22.08
C GLY A 236 -10.20 -6.07 -20.54
N SER A 237 -10.82 -7.02 -19.87
CA SER A 237 -10.75 -7.14 -18.42
C SER A 237 -9.42 -7.76 -18.01
N SER A 238 -8.83 -7.23 -16.95
CA SER A 238 -7.74 -7.86 -16.22
C SER A 238 -8.30 -8.26 -14.87
N ASP A 239 -8.60 -9.53 -14.71
CA ASP A 239 -9.13 -10.09 -13.48
C ASP A 239 -8.01 -10.17 -12.42
N LEU A 240 -8.27 -9.71 -11.22
CA LEU A 240 -7.31 -9.71 -10.13
C LEU A 240 -7.65 -10.75 -9.04
N SER A 241 -8.61 -11.65 -9.29
CA SER A 241 -9.07 -12.66 -8.34
C SER A 241 -7.95 -13.63 -7.92
N ASN A 242 -6.92 -13.81 -8.75
CA ASN A 242 -5.76 -14.63 -8.42
C ASN A 242 -4.80 -13.97 -7.41
N ARG A 243 -5.06 -12.74 -6.97
CA ARG A 243 -4.10 -11.95 -6.14
C ARG A 243 -4.75 -10.96 -5.20
N VAL A 244 -6.02 -11.08 -4.89
CA VAL A 244 -6.77 -10.08 -4.11
C VAL A 244 -6.00 -9.57 -2.89
N PRO A 245 -5.46 -10.43 -1.97
CA PRO A 245 -4.77 -9.98 -0.77
C PRO A 245 -3.42 -9.29 -1.03
N GLY A 246 -2.80 -9.53 -2.18
CA GLY A 246 -1.50 -9.00 -2.55
C GLY A 246 -1.55 -7.86 -3.58
N GLY A 247 -2.73 -7.58 -4.20
CA GLY A 247 -2.78 -6.59 -5.28
C GLY A 247 -4.12 -6.38 -5.98
N GLY A 248 -5.21 -6.98 -5.50
CA GLY A 248 -6.52 -6.92 -6.16
C GLY A 248 -7.49 -5.88 -5.61
N LEU A 249 -6.97 -4.82 -4.96
CA LEU A 249 -7.78 -3.76 -4.37
C LEU A 249 -7.78 -2.50 -5.23
N TYR A 250 -8.84 -1.71 -5.07
CA TYR A 250 -8.90 -0.31 -5.49
C TYR A 250 -9.07 0.61 -4.27
N ALA A 251 -8.64 1.85 -4.40
CA ALA A 251 -8.86 2.92 -3.41
C ALA A 251 -8.79 4.29 -4.06
N THR A 252 -8.97 5.34 -3.26
CA THR A 252 -8.66 6.73 -3.58
C THR A 252 -7.37 7.18 -2.88
N VAL A 253 -6.81 8.31 -3.31
CA VAL A 253 -5.68 8.95 -2.58
C VAL A 253 -6.08 9.27 -1.14
N GLU A 254 -7.29 9.81 -0.94
CA GLU A 254 -7.78 10.17 0.38
C GLU A 254 -7.91 8.95 1.31
N ASP A 255 -8.39 7.80 0.79
CA ASP A 255 -8.49 6.58 1.59
C ASP A 255 -7.11 6.03 1.96
N LEU A 256 -6.12 6.10 1.06
CA LEU A 256 -4.74 5.71 1.39
C LEU A 256 -4.13 6.62 2.48
N LEU A 257 -4.40 7.93 2.44
CA LEU A 257 -3.97 8.85 3.48
C LEU A 257 -4.59 8.51 4.84
N ARG A 258 -5.90 8.18 4.88
CA ARG A 258 -6.60 7.73 6.09
C ARG A 258 -6.07 6.39 6.60
N PHE A 259 -5.77 5.45 5.70
CA PHE A 259 -5.12 4.19 6.06
C PHE A 259 -3.79 4.43 6.76
N GLY A 260 -2.91 5.25 6.15
CA GLY A 260 -1.63 5.58 6.76
C GLY A 260 -1.78 6.26 8.13
N GLN A 261 -2.75 7.17 8.28
CA GLN A 261 -3.05 7.80 9.58
C GLN A 261 -3.49 6.76 10.62
N ALA A 262 -4.40 5.84 10.25
CA ALA A 262 -4.86 4.79 11.16
C ALA A 262 -3.72 3.83 11.60
N VAL A 263 -2.71 3.64 10.76
CA VAL A 263 -1.48 2.91 11.12
C VAL A 263 -0.66 3.72 12.12
N LEU A 264 -0.43 5.03 11.87
CA LEU A 264 0.35 5.90 12.74
C LEU A 264 -0.31 6.14 14.12
N ASP A 265 -1.63 6.13 14.16
CA ASP A 265 -2.42 6.32 15.40
C ASP A 265 -2.66 5.01 16.17
N HIS A 266 -2.10 3.88 15.68
CA HIS A 266 -2.30 2.55 16.27
C HIS A 266 -3.79 2.15 16.40
N THR A 267 -4.65 2.69 15.51
CA THR A 267 -6.10 2.41 15.49
C THR A 267 -6.40 0.98 15.02
N LEU A 268 -5.53 0.43 14.16
CA LEU A 268 -5.72 -0.88 13.53
C LEU A 268 -5.06 -2.02 14.31
N ILE A 269 -3.88 -1.78 14.85
CA ILE A 269 -3.09 -2.70 15.71
C ILE A 269 -2.40 -1.88 16.79
N SER A 270 -2.01 -2.52 17.90
CA SER A 270 -1.33 -1.87 19.02
C SER A 270 0.04 -1.29 18.63
N GLU A 271 0.57 -0.39 19.46
CA GLU A 271 1.93 0.14 19.33
C GLU A 271 2.97 -0.99 19.35
N THR A 272 2.79 -1.99 20.24
CA THR A 272 3.66 -3.17 20.32
C THR A 272 3.67 -3.95 19.01
N SER A 273 2.51 -4.21 18.43
CA SER A 273 2.43 -4.92 17.14
C SER A 273 2.91 -4.06 15.98
N THR A 274 2.76 -2.74 16.06
CA THR A 274 3.35 -1.82 15.08
C THR A 274 4.88 -1.88 15.13
N ALA A 275 5.48 -1.90 16.32
CA ALA A 275 6.93 -2.05 16.48
C ALA A 275 7.41 -3.40 15.90
N LEU A 276 6.73 -4.51 16.24
CA LEU A 276 7.01 -5.84 15.68
C LEU A 276 6.87 -5.85 14.15
N MET A 277 5.83 -5.19 13.62
CA MET A 277 5.58 -5.10 12.17
C MET A 277 6.72 -4.43 11.41
N LEU A 278 7.38 -3.45 12.03
CA LEU A 278 8.45 -2.63 11.43
C LEU A 278 9.85 -3.10 11.84
N GLU A 279 9.96 -4.18 12.59
CA GLU A 279 11.24 -4.77 12.93
C GLU A 279 11.94 -5.30 11.68
N GLU A 280 13.25 -4.98 11.54
CA GLU A 280 14.06 -5.50 10.45
C GLU A 280 14.18 -7.03 10.56
N GLN A 281 13.88 -7.71 9.48
CA GLN A 281 13.86 -9.17 9.45
C GLN A 281 15.26 -9.73 9.17
N ALA A 282 15.62 -10.83 9.85
CA ALA A 282 16.90 -11.50 9.69
C ALA A 282 16.94 -12.38 8.42
N VAL A 283 16.64 -11.79 7.28
CA VAL A 283 16.68 -12.45 5.96
C VAL A 283 17.57 -11.64 5.02
N LYS A 284 18.21 -12.30 4.07
CA LYS A 284 18.98 -11.63 3.03
C LYS A 284 18.06 -11.00 2.01
N TYR A 285 18.24 -9.71 1.74
CA TYR A 285 17.45 -8.93 0.76
C TYR A 285 18.38 -8.12 -0.15
N ASP A 286 17.83 -7.73 -1.31
CA ASP A 286 18.48 -6.83 -2.26
C ASP A 286 17.74 -5.48 -2.26
N GLY A 287 18.41 -4.40 -1.85
CA GLY A 287 17.84 -3.06 -1.74
C GLY A 287 17.33 -2.71 -0.33
N ASN A 288 16.12 -2.12 -0.26
CA ASN A 288 15.53 -1.75 1.04
C ASN A 288 15.01 -2.99 1.79
N PRO A 289 15.24 -3.09 3.11
CA PRO A 289 14.69 -4.16 3.92
C PRO A 289 13.16 -4.24 3.80
N TYR A 290 12.65 -5.45 3.79
CA TYR A 290 11.22 -5.71 3.85
C TYR A 290 10.86 -6.31 5.22
N ALA A 291 10.05 -5.58 5.96
CA ALA A 291 9.51 -6.01 7.25
C ALA A 291 8.22 -6.83 7.06
N LEU A 292 7.30 -6.85 8.02
CA LEU A 292 6.05 -7.59 7.88
C LEU A 292 5.03 -6.77 7.06
N GLY A 293 5.13 -6.84 5.74
CA GLY A 293 4.23 -6.16 4.80
C GLY A 293 4.67 -4.75 4.38
N TRP A 294 5.85 -4.28 4.78
CA TRP A 294 6.31 -2.91 4.54
C TRP A 294 7.78 -2.84 4.13
N PHE A 295 8.09 -1.95 3.19
CA PHE A 295 9.46 -1.54 2.93
C PHE A 295 9.93 -0.54 3.99
N LEU A 296 11.13 -0.74 4.51
CA LEU A 296 11.83 0.20 5.37
C LEU A 296 12.78 1.02 4.50
N TYR A 297 12.49 2.30 4.31
CA TYR A 297 13.31 3.18 3.45
C TYR A 297 14.53 3.77 4.17
N SER A 298 14.87 3.22 5.34
CA SER A 298 15.86 3.74 6.27
C SER A 298 17.32 3.50 5.89
N GLN A 299 17.61 2.63 4.93
CA GLN A 299 19.00 2.23 4.64
C GLN A 299 19.74 3.11 3.65
N SER A 300 19.09 3.99 2.93
CA SER A 300 19.74 4.92 2.00
C SER A 300 20.44 6.12 2.68
N GLY A 301 20.80 5.99 3.97
CA GLY A 301 21.59 6.98 4.72
C GLY A 301 20.84 8.23 5.18
N GLU A 302 19.79 8.61 4.51
CA GLU A 302 19.17 9.92 4.69
C GLU A 302 17.76 9.89 5.34
N ARG A 303 17.12 8.70 5.52
CA ARG A 303 15.69 8.62 5.89
C ARG A 303 15.33 7.47 6.82
N LYS A 304 15.93 7.42 8.02
CA LYS A 304 15.78 6.31 8.97
C LYS A 304 14.35 6.07 9.50
N ASP A 305 13.43 7.00 9.29
CA ASP A 305 12.10 6.98 9.90
C ASP A 305 10.96 6.99 8.87
N VAL A 306 11.21 6.55 7.63
CA VAL A 306 10.19 6.44 6.61
C VAL A 306 9.98 4.99 6.24
N PHE A 307 8.75 4.52 6.31
CA PHE A 307 8.36 3.22 5.78
C PHE A 307 7.16 3.38 4.85
N GLY A 308 6.90 2.39 4.02
CA GLY A 308 5.83 2.50 3.06
C GLY A 308 5.75 1.30 2.13
N HIS A 309 4.97 1.45 1.06
CA HIS A 309 4.87 0.44 0.03
C HIS A 309 4.55 1.04 -1.33
N GLY A 310 5.23 0.53 -2.34
CA GLY A 310 4.91 0.85 -3.72
C GLY A 310 3.88 -0.11 -4.31
N GLY A 311 3.22 0.32 -5.38
CA GLY A 311 2.30 -0.50 -6.13
C GLY A 311 2.54 -0.36 -7.63
N SER A 312 2.76 -1.48 -8.32
CA SER A 312 2.90 -1.50 -9.77
C SER A 312 2.22 -2.73 -10.35
N GLN A 313 1.28 -2.49 -11.22
CA GLN A 313 0.64 -3.53 -12.04
C GLN A 313 -0.01 -2.88 -13.26
N LYS A 314 -0.60 -3.68 -14.13
CA LYS A 314 -1.27 -3.16 -15.35
C LYS A 314 -2.31 -2.10 -15.01
N GLY A 315 -2.11 -0.88 -15.55
CA GLY A 315 -2.96 0.26 -15.30
C GLY A 315 -2.80 0.89 -13.91
N CYS A 316 -1.65 0.70 -13.25
CA CYS A 316 -1.39 1.29 -11.94
C CYS A 316 0.09 1.56 -11.70
N SER A 317 0.37 2.73 -11.17
CA SER A 317 1.60 3.08 -10.45
C SER A 317 1.19 3.85 -9.20
N ALA A 318 1.59 3.36 -8.03
CA ALA A 318 1.13 3.87 -6.74
C ALA A 318 2.28 3.90 -5.72
N GLN A 319 2.18 4.79 -4.75
CA GLN A 319 3.10 4.86 -3.61
C GLN A 319 2.36 5.38 -2.37
N ILE A 320 2.65 4.77 -1.23
CA ILE A 320 2.33 5.32 0.09
C ILE A 320 3.61 5.37 0.92
N MET A 321 3.83 6.47 1.63
CA MET A 321 4.95 6.64 2.56
C MET A 321 4.43 7.23 3.87
N LEU A 322 4.90 6.69 4.98
CA LEU A 322 4.56 7.13 6.33
C LEU A 322 5.81 7.66 7.02
N VAL A 323 5.65 8.80 7.70
CA VAL A 323 6.72 9.49 8.44
C VAL A 323 6.28 9.61 9.91
N PRO A 324 6.52 8.58 10.77
CA PRO A 324 5.98 8.52 12.13
C PRO A 324 6.34 9.71 12.99
N LYS A 325 7.61 10.11 13.03
CA LYS A 325 8.07 11.27 13.82
C LYS A 325 7.35 12.57 13.47
N ARG A 326 6.79 12.68 12.28
CA ARG A 326 6.05 13.85 11.80
C ARG A 326 4.55 13.61 11.75
N LYS A 327 4.05 12.45 12.18
CA LYS A 327 2.63 12.06 12.08
C LYS A 327 2.06 12.37 10.69
N ALA A 328 2.79 11.97 9.67
CA ALA A 328 2.48 12.34 8.30
C ALA A 328 2.42 11.15 7.37
N VAL A 329 1.54 11.25 6.38
CA VAL A 329 1.35 10.28 5.31
C VAL A 329 1.37 10.99 3.96
N VAL A 330 2.08 10.41 3.01
CA VAL A 330 2.08 10.82 1.60
C VAL A 330 1.54 9.67 0.77
N ALA A 331 0.63 9.96 -0.15
CA ALA A 331 0.11 8.97 -1.09
C ALA A 331 0.03 9.54 -2.50
N ILE A 332 0.40 8.74 -3.50
CA ILE A 332 0.23 9.04 -4.93
C ILE A 332 -0.39 7.84 -5.62
N LEU A 333 -1.39 8.07 -6.45
CA LEU A 333 -2.03 7.09 -7.32
C LEU A 333 -2.06 7.56 -8.77
N SER A 334 -1.73 6.65 -9.69
CA SER A 334 -1.87 6.85 -11.13
C SER A 334 -2.56 5.67 -11.78
N ASN A 335 -3.38 5.93 -12.80
CA ASN A 335 -4.05 4.91 -13.61
C ASN A 335 -3.18 4.37 -14.76
N THR A 336 -1.86 4.55 -14.69
CA THR A 336 -0.94 4.18 -15.77
C THR A 336 0.20 3.33 -15.22
N SER A 337 0.43 2.15 -15.81
CA SER A 337 1.62 1.35 -15.54
C SER A 337 2.87 1.89 -16.26
N GLY A 338 4.06 1.49 -15.80
CA GLY A 338 5.35 1.87 -16.39
C GLY A 338 5.86 3.26 -16.01
N GLY A 339 5.26 3.90 -14.99
CA GLY A 339 5.69 5.19 -14.42
C GLY A 339 6.01 5.14 -12.91
N TRP A 340 6.22 3.95 -12.36
CA TRP A 340 6.37 3.79 -10.91
C TRP A 340 7.59 4.54 -10.33
N GLY A 341 8.73 4.52 -11.00
CA GLY A 341 9.92 5.28 -10.57
C GLY A 341 9.67 6.79 -10.48
N ASP A 342 8.92 7.35 -11.44
CA ASP A 342 8.53 8.76 -11.41
C ASP A 342 7.53 9.06 -10.28
N VAL A 343 6.63 8.11 -9.96
CA VAL A 343 5.70 8.21 -8.83
C VAL A 343 6.45 8.20 -7.50
N ILE A 344 7.47 7.36 -7.34
CA ILE A 344 8.35 7.40 -6.16
C ILE A 344 9.05 8.76 -6.06
N GLY A 345 9.66 9.24 -7.14
CA GLY A 345 10.31 10.55 -7.16
C GLY A 345 9.39 11.70 -6.76
N ALA A 346 8.15 11.68 -7.24
CA ALA A 346 7.13 12.65 -6.83
C ALA A 346 6.75 12.52 -5.35
N SER A 347 6.68 11.29 -4.79
CA SER A 347 6.40 11.07 -3.36
C SER A 347 7.52 11.62 -2.46
N VAL A 348 8.76 11.47 -2.90
CA VAL A 348 9.93 12.06 -2.22
C VAL A 348 9.85 13.59 -2.23
N THR A 349 9.47 14.19 -3.37
CA THR A 349 9.27 15.65 -3.45
C THR A 349 8.18 16.11 -2.51
N LEU A 350 7.06 15.36 -2.40
CA LEU A 350 5.98 15.66 -1.46
C LEU A 350 6.44 15.66 0.00
N ILE A 351 7.25 14.68 0.40
CA ILE A 351 7.82 14.64 1.75
C ILE A 351 8.67 15.88 2.01
N ASN A 352 9.51 16.28 1.06
CA ASN A 352 10.40 17.43 1.21
C ASN A 352 9.63 18.76 1.26
N ASP A 353 8.69 19.00 0.33
CA ASP A 353 7.89 20.23 0.28
C ASP A 353 6.97 20.35 1.50
N ALA A 354 6.51 19.22 2.03
CA ALA A 354 5.72 19.21 3.26
C ALA A 354 6.57 19.54 4.51
N GLY A 355 7.88 19.73 4.39
CA GLY A 355 8.77 19.96 5.53
C GLY A 355 8.80 18.77 6.51
N LEU A 356 8.49 17.59 6.00
CA LEU A 356 8.47 16.35 6.81
C LEU A 356 9.87 15.76 6.97
N TYR A 357 10.86 16.43 6.39
CA TYR A 357 12.26 16.11 6.46
C TYR A 357 12.99 17.29 7.09
N ASP A 358 13.77 17.01 8.13
CA ASP A 358 14.66 18.01 8.73
C ASP A 358 16.11 17.61 8.37
N ASP A 359 16.91 18.56 7.86
CA ASP A 359 18.33 18.33 7.59
C ASP A 359 19.11 17.90 8.85
N ASN A 360 18.53 18.15 10.03
CA ASN A 360 19.04 17.69 11.33
C ASN A 360 18.74 16.22 11.64
N ASP A 361 17.89 15.53 10.86
CA ASP A 361 17.66 14.07 10.95
C ASP A 361 18.79 13.26 10.27
N VAL A 362 19.74 13.94 9.62
CA VAL A 362 20.98 13.33 9.11
C VAL A 362 21.87 13.02 10.32
N VAL A 363 21.91 11.76 10.70
CA VAL A 363 22.84 11.31 11.76
C VAL A 363 24.25 11.53 11.25
N GLU A 364 25.01 12.37 11.95
CA GLU A 364 26.45 12.47 11.78
C GLU A 364 27.07 11.07 11.73
N LYS A 365 27.91 10.87 10.73
CA LYS A 365 28.64 9.61 10.49
C LYS A 365 29.59 9.29 11.63
#